data_ac7d8a42718fcf393f0019aaec6afd3a
#
_entry.id   ac7d8a42718fcf393f0019aaec6afd3a
#
_cell.length_a   1.000
_cell.length_b   1.000
_cell.length_c   1.000
_cell.angle_alpha   90.00
_cell.angle_beta   90.00
_cell.angle_gamma   90.00
#
_symmetry.space_group_name_H-M   'P 1'
#
loop_
_entity.id
_entity.type
_entity.pdbx_description
1 polymer ?
#
loop_
_entity_poly.entity_id
_entity_poly.type
_entity_poly.pdbx_seq_one_letter_code
_entity_poly.pdbx_strand_id
1 'polypeptide(L)'
;MKGDNLKEQERTKLHNTIWRIANELRGSVDGWDFKAYVLGFLFYRFISENLVNYLNAEERKTGVADFNYAEISDDQAEFGREETVNDKGFYILPSELFENVRKRAKNDENLNETLSKVFRNIEQSAKGFDSEDDFRGLFDDLDANSNKLGTTVTRRNERLVKLMNAIGELELGKFEDNTIDAFGDAYEYLMTMYAGNAGKSGGEFFTPQEVSELLAK
;
A
#
# COMPACT_ATOMS: atom_id res chain seq x y z
N MET A 1 21.33 -21.58 8.18
CA MET A 1 22.42 -20.85 7.53
C MET A 1 22.15 -20.36 6.09
N LYS A 2 21.77 -21.18 5.08
CA LYS A 2 21.46 -20.65 3.74
C LYS A 2 20.14 -19.84 3.67
N GLY A 3 19.11 -20.25 4.41
CA GLY A 3 17.83 -19.55 4.46
C GLY A 3 17.88 -18.23 5.19
N ASP A 4 18.67 -18.11 6.25
CA ASP A 4 18.78 -16.88 7.04
C ASP A 4 19.50 -15.78 6.24
N ASN A 5 20.52 -16.17 5.45
CA ASN A 5 21.25 -15.23 4.60
C ASN A 5 20.38 -14.68 3.45
N LEU A 6 19.44 -15.48 2.93
CA LEU A 6 18.51 -15.04 1.88
C LEU A 6 17.50 -14.01 2.44
N LYS A 7 16.94 -14.29 3.60
CA LYS A 7 16.02 -13.37 4.30
C LYS A 7 16.68 -12.02 4.61
N GLU A 8 17.91 -12.05 5.10
CA GLU A 8 18.65 -10.82 5.41
C GLU A 8 19.00 -10.00 4.16
N GLN A 9 19.30 -10.65 3.04
CA GLN A 9 19.50 -9.98 1.76
C GLN A 9 18.23 -9.33 1.22
N GLU A 10 17.07 -10.00 1.31
CA GLU A 10 15.78 -9.47 0.89
C GLU A 10 15.39 -8.24 1.72
N ARG A 11 15.54 -8.31 3.05
CA ARG A 11 15.32 -7.17 3.96
C ARG A 11 16.23 -5.99 3.64
N THR A 12 17.51 -6.24 3.45
CA THR A 12 18.48 -5.19 3.12
C THR A 12 18.12 -4.49 1.82
N LYS A 13 17.70 -5.25 0.80
CA LYS A 13 17.27 -4.69 -0.49
C LYS A 13 16.02 -3.83 -0.33
N LEU A 14 15.04 -4.31 0.42
CA LEU A 14 13.81 -3.59 0.74
C LEU A 14 14.10 -2.27 1.46
N HIS A 15 14.89 -2.32 2.54
CA HIS A 15 15.28 -1.15 3.32
C HIS A 15 16.04 -0.10 2.49
N ASN A 16 16.98 -0.53 1.65
CA ASN A 16 17.73 0.36 0.77
C ASN A 16 16.81 1.04 -0.24
N THR A 17 15.83 0.32 -0.77
CA THR A 17 14.85 0.89 -1.71
C THR A 17 13.95 1.91 -1.02
N ILE A 18 13.44 1.61 0.16
CA ILE A 18 12.65 2.55 0.98
C ILE A 18 13.48 3.80 1.30
N TRP A 19 14.74 3.62 1.69
CA TRP A 19 15.64 4.74 1.96
C TRP A 19 15.86 5.63 0.72
N ARG A 20 16.02 5.02 -0.47
CA ARG A 20 16.13 5.75 -1.73
C ARG A 20 14.87 6.57 -2.00
N ILE A 21 13.68 5.97 -1.87
CA ILE A 21 12.39 6.67 -2.02
C ILE A 21 12.30 7.85 -1.07
N ALA A 22 12.66 7.64 0.20
CA ALA A 22 12.66 8.69 1.21
C ALA A 22 13.58 9.86 0.84
N ASN A 23 14.76 9.58 0.29
CA ASN A 23 15.71 10.60 -0.15
C ASN A 23 15.27 11.34 -1.42
N GLU A 24 14.70 10.65 -2.40
CA GLU A 24 14.19 11.25 -3.65
C GLU A 24 13.03 12.22 -3.39
N LEU A 25 12.23 11.94 -2.37
CA LEU A 25 11.09 12.77 -1.96
C LEU A 25 11.44 13.77 -0.85
N ARG A 26 12.66 13.70 -0.31
CA ARG A 26 13.15 14.61 0.74
C ARG A 26 13.13 16.06 0.26
N GLY A 27 12.55 16.94 1.09
CA GLY A 27 12.37 18.36 0.77
C GLY A 27 11.12 18.67 -0.07
N SER A 28 10.38 17.64 -0.48
CA SER A 28 9.10 17.79 -1.17
C SER A 28 7.90 17.72 -0.23
N VAL A 29 8.01 16.93 0.85
CA VAL A 29 7.00 16.76 1.90
C VAL A 29 7.74 16.74 3.23
N ASP A 30 7.15 17.27 4.31
CA ASP A 30 7.76 17.22 5.64
C ASP A 30 7.93 15.76 6.08
N GLY A 31 9.00 15.45 6.82
CA GLY A 31 9.40 14.07 7.09
C GLY A 31 8.32 13.20 7.74
N TRP A 32 7.46 13.78 8.58
CA TRP A 32 6.36 13.07 9.23
C TRP A 32 5.22 12.76 8.25
N ASP A 33 4.82 13.73 7.45
CA ASP A 33 3.77 13.56 6.44
C ASP A 33 4.18 12.57 5.35
N PHE A 34 5.47 12.55 5.00
CA PHE A 34 6.03 11.61 4.05
C PHE A 34 5.80 10.15 4.48
N LYS A 35 5.99 9.83 5.78
CA LYS A 35 5.72 8.50 6.33
C LYS A 35 4.29 8.04 6.04
N ALA A 36 3.30 8.89 6.33
CA ALA A 36 1.89 8.56 6.11
C ALA A 36 1.61 8.23 4.64
N TYR A 37 2.15 9.03 3.70
CA TYR A 37 2.00 8.76 2.27
C TYR A 37 2.67 7.45 1.84
N VAL A 38 3.90 7.18 2.28
CA VAL A 38 4.60 5.93 1.92
C VAL A 38 3.86 4.72 2.47
N LEU A 39 3.46 4.75 3.73
CA LEU A 39 2.71 3.67 4.37
C LEU A 39 1.36 3.45 3.71
N GLY A 40 0.59 4.51 3.46
CA GLY A 40 -0.72 4.41 2.83
C GLY A 40 -0.65 3.85 1.41
N PHE A 41 0.32 4.30 0.59
CA PHE A 41 0.50 3.76 -0.76
C PHE A 41 1.04 2.33 -0.76
N LEU A 42 1.92 1.99 0.18
CA LEU A 42 2.41 0.62 0.35
C LEU A 42 1.25 -0.31 0.75
N PHE A 43 0.39 0.13 1.67
CA PHE A 43 -0.79 -0.61 2.06
C PHE A 43 -1.79 -0.76 0.91
N TYR A 44 -2.08 0.32 0.17
CA TYR A 44 -2.95 0.27 -0.99
C TYR A 44 -2.45 -0.72 -2.05
N ARG A 45 -1.13 -0.73 -2.33
CA ARG A 45 -0.51 -1.74 -3.20
C ARG A 45 -0.70 -3.15 -2.65
N PHE A 46 -0.42 -3.36 -1.37
CA PHE A 46 -0.53 -4.65 -0.71
C PHE A 46 -1.94 -5.23 -0.79
N ILE A 47 -2.97 -4.46 -0.42
CA ILE A 47 -4.36 -4.96 -0.50
C ILE A 47 -4.81 -5.19 -1.93
N SER A 48 -4.35 -4.36 -2.89
CA SER A 48 -4.65 -4.54 -4.32
C SER A 48 -4.06 -5.85 -4.85
N GLU A 49 -2.78 -6.12 -4.59
CA GLU A 49 -2.10 -7.35 -5.03
C GLU A 49 -2.71 -8.59 -4.36
N ASN A 50 -3.03 -8.51 -3.07
CA ASN A 50 -3.69 -9.58 -2.32
C ASN A 50 -5.05 -9.93 -2.92
N LEU A 51 -5.87 -8.94 -3.24
CA LEU A 51 -7.19 -9.16 -3.83
C LEU A 51 -7.08 -9.83 -5.19
N VAL A 52 -6.18 -9.34 -6.06
CA VAL A 52 -5.95 -9.93 -7.40
C VAL A 52 -5.50 -11.38 -7.28
N ASN A 53 -4.54 -11.66 -6.40
CA ASN A 53 -4.03 -13.02 -6.20
C ASN A 53 -5.12 -13.96 -5.68
N TYR A 54 -5.92 -13.50 -4.72
CA TYR A 54 -7.03 -14.27 -4.17
C TYR A 54 -8.06 -14.60 -5.27
N LEU A 55 -8.59 -13.62 -5.98
CA LEU A 55 -9.62 -13.82 -6.98
C LEU A 55 -9.11 -14.67 -8.15
N ASN A 56 -7.88 -14.47 -8.61
CA ASN A 56 -7.27 -15.30 -9.62
C ASN A 56 -7.10 -16.76 -9.16
N ALA A 57 -6.79 -16.98 -7.88
CA ALA A 57 -6.67 -18.34 -7.33
C ALA A 57 -8.03 -19.03 -7.22
N GLU A 58 -9.09 -18.34 -6.80
CA GLU A 58 -10.44 -18.89 -6.74
C GLU A 58 -10.95 -19.26 -8.13
N GLU A 59 -10.81 -18.42 -9.13
CA GLU A 59 -11.21 -18.70 -10.51
C GLU A 59 -10.44 -19.87 -11.13
N ARG A 60 -9.17 -20.05 -10.81
CA ARG A 60 -8.41 -21.21 -11.25
C ARG A 60 -8.95 -22.52 -10.67
N LYS A 61 -9.47 -22.51 -9.44
CA LYS A 61 -10.09 -23.70 -8.83
C LYS A 61 -11.38 -24.12 -9.56
N THR A 62 -12.09 -23.14 -10.16
CA THR A 62 -13.28 -23.42 -10.98
C THR A 62 -12.95 -23.87 -12.40
N GLY A 63 -11.66 -23.89 -12.78
CA GLY A 63 -11.18 -24.35 -14.10
C GLY A 63 -10.89 -23.22 -15.10
N VAL A 64 -10.96 -21.96 -14.71
CA VAL A 64 -10.61 -20.80 -15.54
C VAL A 64 -9.12 -20.44 -15.34
N ALA A 65 -8.23 -21.15 -16.05
CA ALA A 65 -6.79 -21.07 -15.85
C ALA A 65 -6.18 -19.71 -16.16
N ASP A 66 -6.71 -19.00 -17.16
CA ASP A 66 -6.16 -17.75 -17.70
C ASP A 66 -6.89 -16.51 -17.17
N PHE A 67 -7.71 -16.65 -16.11
CA PHE A 67 -8.41 -15.52 -15.50
C PHE A 67 -7.43 -14.53 -14.88
N ASN A 68 -7.64 -13.25 -15.19
CA ASN A 68 -6.89 -12.16 -14.59
C ASN A 68 -7.86 -11.05 -14.17
N TYR A 69 -8.12 -10.96 -12.87
CA TYR A 69 -9.01 -9.96 -12.28
C TYR A 69 -8.62 -8.53 -12.67
N ALA A 70 -7.33 -8.23 -12.80
CA ALA A 70 -6.86 -6.90 -13.15
C ALA A 70 -7.19 -6.48 -14.60
N GLU A 71 -7.64 -7.40 -15.45
CA GLU A 71 -7.90 -7.15 -16.88
C GLU A 71 -9.39 -7.17 -17.24
N ILE A 72 -10.27 -7.64 -16.35
CA ILE A 72 -11.72 -7.59 -16.61
C ILE A 72 -12.26 -6.17 -16.43
N SER A 73 -13.45 -5.91 -17.00
CA SER A 73 -14.13 -4.63 -16.82
C SER A 73 -14.71 -4.50 -15.40
N ASP A 74 -14.89 -3.26 -14.94
CA ASP A 74 -15.52 -2.97 -13.65
C ASP A 74 -16.95 -3.55 -13.58
N ASP A 75 -17.71 -3.49 -14.69
CA ASP A 75 -19.06 -4.07 -14.77
C ASP A 75 -19.07 -5.59 -14.56
N GLN A 76 -18.06 -6.29 -15.12
CA GLN A 76 -17.91 -7.73 -14.91
C GLN A 76 -17.52 -8.04 -13.47
N ALA A 77 -16.64 -7.23 -12.90
CA ALA A 77 -16.15 -7.40 -11.53
C ALA A 77 -17.25 -7.19 -10.48
N GLU A 78 -18.20 -6.28 -10.74
CA GLU A 78 -19.30 -5.99 -9.79
C GLU A 78 -20.15 -7.20 -9.43
N PHE A 79 -20.26 -8.20 -10.28
CA PHE A 79 -21.03 -9.42 -9.99
C PHE A 79 -20.48 -10.21 -8.81
N GLY A 80 -19.17 -10.14 -8.53
CA GLY A 80 -18.51 -10.84 -7.43
C GLY A 80 -18.31 -9.99 -6.17
N ARG A 81 -18.76 -8.72 -6.15
CA ARG A 81 -18.49 -7.77 -5.06
C ARG A 81 -18.91 -8.29 -3.69
N GLU A 82 -20.16 -8.69 -3.54
CA GLU A 82 -20.72 -9.07 -2.24
C GLU A 82 -20.00 -10.28 -1.64
N GLU A 83 -19.75 -11.32 -2.44
CA GLU A 83 -18.99 -12.51 -2.04
C GLU A 83 -17.56 -12.14 -1.65
N THR A 84 -16.91 -11.30 -2.46
CA THR A 84 -15.55 -10.85 -2.19
C THR A 84 -15.46 -10.07 -0.88
N VAL A 85 -16.40 -9.17 -0.59
CA VAL A 85 -16.40 -8.41 0.67
C VAL A 85 -16.64 -9.33 1.86
N ASN A 86 -17.54 -10.32 1.75
CA ASN A 86 -17.76 -11.32 2.81
C ASN A 86 -16.47 -12.11 3.13
N ASP A 87 -15.68 -12.46 2.09
CA ASP A 87 -14.49 -13.29 2.25
C ASP A 87 -13.24 -12.49 2.65
N LYS A 88 -13.08 -11.28 2.11
CA LYS A 88 -11.87 -10.46 2.27
C LYS A 88 -12.05 -9.22 3.13
N GLY A 89 -13.29 -8.84 3.43
CA GLY A 89 -13.61 -7.64 4.19
C GLY A 89 -13.66 -6.36 3.37
N PHE A 90 -13.23 -6.37 2.11
CA PHE A 90 -13.19 -5.19 1.24
C PHE A 90 -13.26 -5.56 -0.23
N TYR A 91 -13.42 -4.53 -1.06
CA TYR A 91 -13.45 -4.68 -2.51
C TYR A 91 -12.74 -3.52 -3.21
N ILE A 92 -12.05 -3.81 -4.31
CA ILE A 92 -11.41 -2.83 -5.18
C ILE A 92 -11.74 -3.19 -6.62
N LEU A 93 -12.33 -2.26 -7.38
CA LEU A 93 -12.60 -2.44 -8.79
C LEU A 93 -11.32 -2.62 -9.61
N PRO A 94 -11.33 -3.38 -10.71
CA PRO A 94 -10.17 -3.53 -11.59
C PRO A 94 -9.53 -2.19 -11.99
N SER A 95 -10.34 -1.20 -12.36
CA SER A 95 -9.84 0.13 -12.70
C SER A 95 -9.20 0.86 -11.51
N GLU A 96 -9.51 0.49 -10.28
CA GLU A 96 -9.05 1.11 -9.05
C GLU A 96 -7.89 0.35 -8.37
N LEU A 97 -7.43 -0.77 -8.94
CA LEU A 97 -6.25 -1.48 -8.46
C LEU A 97 -5.00 -0.62 -8.57
N PHE A 98 -4.11 -0.70 -7.58
CA PHE A 98 -2.89 0.10 -7.51
C PHE A 98 -2.11 0.11 -8.83
N GLU A 99 -1.84 -1.05 -9.42
CA GLU A 99 -1.06 -1.14 -10.65
C GLU A 99 -1.78 -0.53 -11.86
N ASN A 100 -3.11 -0.66 -11.95
CA ASN A 100 -3.90 -0.08 -13.03
C ASN A 100 -3.99 1.44 -12.91
N VAL A 101 -4.10 1.98 -11.69
CA VAL A 101 -4.01 3.43 -11.46
C VAL A 101 -2.60 3.92 -11.77
N ARG A 102 -1.55 3.23 -11.31
CA ARG A 102 -0.14 3.57 -11.56
C ARG A 102 0.19 3.67 -13.05
N LYS A 103 -0.27 2.71 -13.86
CA LYS A 103 -0.04 2.70 -15.33
C LYS A 103 -0.57 3.93 -16.02
N ARG A 104 -1.72 4.46 -15.58
CA ARG A 104 -2.34 5.65 -16.19
C ARG A 104 -2.00 6.96 -15.48
N ALA A 105 -1.40 6.91 -14.29
CA ALA A 105 -1.19 8.05 -13.40
C ALA A 105 -0.49 9.24 -14.07
N LYS A 106 0.51 8.98 -14.94
CA LYS A 106 1.25 10.04 -15.65
C LYS A 106 0.36 10.86 -16.59
N ASN A 107 -0.71 10.28 -17.12
CA ASN A 107 -1.62 10.89 -18.08
C ASN A 107 -2.94 11.35 -17.42
N ASP A 108 -3.10 11.14 -16.12
CA ASP A 108 -4.27 11.57 -15.35
C ASP A 108 -4.01 12.97 -14.76
N GLU A 109 -4.58 13.98 -15.40
CA GLU A 109 -4.46 15.38 -14.95
C GLU A 109 -5.16 15.64 -13.61
N ASN A 110 -6.06 14.73 -13.18
CA ASN A 110 -6.80 14.77 -11.93
C ASN A 110 -6.44 13.62 -11.00
N LEU A 111 -5.21 13.12 -11.05
CA LEU A 111 -4.77 11.96 -10.27
C LEU A 111 -5.05 12.09 -8.76
N ASN A 112 -4.93 13.30 -8.21
CA ASN A 112 -5.28 13.59 -6.82
C ASN A 112 -6.75 13.28 -6.51
N GLU A 113 -7.68 13.65 -7.40
CA GLU A 113 -9.11 13.34 -7.24
C GLU A 113 -9.39 11.85 -7.48
N THR A 114 -8.75 11.25 -8.49
CA THR A 114 -8.83 9.81 -8.76
C THR A 114 -8.44 9.01 -7.53
N LEU A 115 -7.30 9.31 -6.91
CA LEU A 115 -6.84 8.62 -5.70
C LEU A 115 -7.78 8.84 -4.50
N SER A 116 -8.23 10.08 -4.29
CA SER A 116 -9.19 10.38 -3.22
C SER A 116 -10.49 9.58 -3.39
N LYS A 117 -10.94 9.39 -4.63
CA LYS A 117 -12.12 8.57 -4.95
C LYS A 117 -11.85 7.08 -4.68
N VAL A 118 -10.70 6.57 -5.13
CA VAL A 118 -10.30 5.17 -4.93
C VAL A 118 -10.27 4.82 -3.44
N PHE A 119 -9.59 5.63 -2.62
CA PHE A 119 -9.50 5.39 -1.16
C PHE A 119 -10.88 5.38 -0.51
N ARG A 120 -11.73 6.35 -0.85
CA ARG A 120 -13.11 6.39 -0.37
C ARG A 120 -13.90 5.16 -0.81
N ASN A 121 -13.77 4.71 -2.06
CA ASN A 121 -14.47 3.54 -2.57
C ASN A 121 -14.04 2.26 -1.85
N ILE A 122 -12.74 2.11 -1.54
CA ILE A 122 -12.23 0.98 -0.75
C ILE A 122 -12.86 0.98 0.64
N GLU A 123 -12.85 2.08 1.36
CA GLU A 123 -13.48 2.20 2.69
C GLU A 123 -14.98 1.93 2.63
N GLN A 124 -15.67 2.50 1.64
CA GLN A 124 -17.10 2.33 1.47
C GLN A 124 -17.50 0.91 1.05
N SER A 125 -16.59 0.15 0.46
CA SER A 125 -16.88 -1.23 0.05
C SER A 125 -17.18 -2.14 1.25
N ALA A 126 -16.60 -1.86 2.41
CA ALA A 126 -16.81 -2.60 3.66
C ALA A 126 -18.08 -2.17 4.43
N LYS A 127 -18.76 -1.11 3.98
CA LYS A 127 -19.93 -0.56 4.71
C LYS A 127 -21.08 -1.55 4.75
N GLY A 128 -21.56 -1.83 5.97
CA GLY A 128 -22.64 -2.79 6.21
C GLY A 128 -22.16 -4.24 6.37
N PHE A 129 -20.84 -4.48 6.32
CA PHE A 129 -20.22 -5.77 6.59
C PHE A 129 -19.46 -5.75 7.93
N ASP A 130 -19.09 -6.91 8.42
CA ASP A 130 -18.38 -7.04 9.71
C ASP A 130 -17.04 -6.29 9.75
N SER A 131 -16.42 -6.07 8.60
CA SER A 131 -15.17 -5.34 8.41
C SER A 131 -15.30 -3.82 8.36
N GLU A 132 -16.52 -3.25 8.45
CA GLU A 132 -16.73 -1.80 8.31
C GLU A 132 -15.85 -0.98 9.25
N ASP A 133 -15.74 -1.40 10.52
CA ASP A 133 -14.95 -0.66 11.52
C ASP A 133 -13.43 -0.72 11.24
N ASP A 134 -12.96 -1.80 10.61
CA ASP A 134 -11.54 -1.97 10.25
C ASP A 134 -11.13 -1.07 9.07
N PHE A 135 -12.07 -0.75 8.18
CA PHE A 135 -11.81 0.05 6.97
C PHE A 135 -12.19 1.53 7.12
N ARG A 136 -12.91 1.90 8.18
CA ARG A 136 -13.33 3.28 8.41
C ARG A 136 -12.15 4.18 8.74
N GLY A 137 -11.89 5.19 7.88
CA GLY A 137 -10.81 6.15 8.07
C GLY A 137 -9.41 5.59 7.83
N LEU A 138 -9.31 4.43 7.17
CA LEU A 138 -8.04 3.76 6.90
C LEU A 138 -7.06 4.63 6.10
N PHE A 139 -7.59 5.51 5.26
CA PHE A 139 -6.81 6.42 4.41
C PHE A 139 -6.92 7.89 4.84
N ASP A 140 -7.43 8.20 6.04
CA ASP A 140 -7.62 9.59 6.51
C ASP A 140 -6.31 10.40 6.52
N ASP A 141 -5.18 9.76 6.82
CA ASP A 141 -3.86 10.39 6.82
C ASP A 141 -3.28 10.57 5.40
N LEU A 142 -3.96 10.04 4.36
CA LEU A 142 -3.50 10.01 2.98
C LEU A 142 -4.27 11.04 2.12
N ASP A 143 -4.18 12.33 2.46
CA ASP A 143 -4.84 13.39 1.70
C ASP A 143 -4.10 13.72 0.40
N ALA A 144 -4.56 13.13 -0.73
CA ALA A 144 -4.01 13.39 -2.07
C ALA A 144 -4.17 14.84 -2.54
N ASN A 145 -5.06 15.62 -1.90
CA ASN A 145 -5.31 17.04 -2.18
C ASN A 145 -4.50 17.99 -1.29
N SER A 146 -3.72 17.47 -0.36
CA SER A 146 -2.97 18.27 0.59
C SER A 146 -1.98 19.23 -0.07
N ASN A 147 -1.95 20.47 0.43
CA ASN A 147 -0.93 21.46 0.05
C ASN A 147 0.50 21.02 0.40
N LYS A 148 0.66 20.04 1.30
CA LYS A 148 1.95 19.42 1.63
C LYS A 148 2.57 18.70 0.44
N LEU A 149 1.74 18.11 -0.44
CA LEU A 149 2.18 17.54 -1.71
C LEU A 149 2.48 18.62 -2.77
N GLY A 150 1.98 19.82 -2.62
CA GLY A 150 2.21 20.93 -3.55
C GLY A 150 1.06 21.93 -3.56
N THR A 151 1.40 23.19 -3.80
CA THR A 151 0.42 24.28 -3.80
C THR A 151 -0.47 24.31 -5.05
N THR A 152 -0.12 23.54 -6.09
CA THR A 152 -0.90 23.41 -7.33
C THR A 152 -1.25 21.95 -7.59
N VAL A 153 -2.36 21.70 -8.31
CA VAL A 153 -2.79 20.34 -8.72
C VAL A 153 -1.66 19.64 -9.47
N THR A 154 -1.04 20.32 -10.45
CA THR A 154 0.07 19.77 -11.23
C THR A 154 1.21 19.28 -10.35
N ARG A 155 1.66 20.09 -9.37
CA ARG A 155 2.74 19.68 -8.47
C ARG A 155 2.34 18.52 -7.56
N ARG A 156 1.11 18.50 -7.08
CA ARG A 156 0.58 17.37 -6.30
C ARG A 156 0.63 16.09 -7.12
N ASN A 157 0.10 16.15 -8.34
CA ASN A 157 0.04 14.98 -9.23
C ASN A 157 1.44 14.50 -9.63
N GLU A 158 2.38 15.38 -9.94
CA GLU A 158 3.78 14.99 -10.19
C GLU A 158 4.40 14.21 -9.01
N ARG A 159 4.12 14.62 -7.76
CA ARG A 159 4.62 13.94 -6.57
C ARG A 159 3.93 12.60 -6.33
N LEU A 160 2.61 12.55 -6.52
CA LEU A 160 1.84 11.31 -6.42
C LEU A 160 2.31 10.29 -7.46
N VAL A 161 2.56 10.70 -8.71
CA VAL A 161 3.14 9.84 -9.76
C VAL A 161 4.51 9.30 -9.34
N LYS A 162 5.40 10.15 -8.83
CA LYS A 162 6.72 9.71 -8.36
C LYS A 162 6.61 8.71 -7.23
N LEU A 163 5.75 8.98 -6.25
CA LEU A 163 5.52 8.09 -5.12
C LEU A 163 4.95 6.75 -5.55
N MET A 164 3.91 6.74 -6.39
CA MET A 164 3.33 5.50 -6.93
C MET A 164 4.36 4.67 -7.71
N ASN A 165 5.18 5.32 -8.56
CA ASN A 165 6.22 4.61 -9.30
C ASN A 165 7.26 4.02 -8.36
N ALA A 166 7.74 4.78 -7.40
CA ALA A 166 8.73 4.33 -6.44
C ALA A 166 8.21 3.16 -5.58
N ILE A 167 6.96 3.23 -5.11
CA ILE A 167 6.31 2.12 -4.40
C ILE A 167 6.08 0.92 -5.34
N GLY A 168 5.69 1.15 -6.60
CA GLY A 168 5.49 0.09 -7.60
C GLY A 168 6.76 -0.67 -7.97
N GLU A 169 7.93 -0.04 -7.85
CA GLU A 169 9.24 -0.66 -8.10
C GLU A 169 9.78 -1.49 -6.93
N LEU A 170 9.16 -1.41 -5.74
CA LEU A 170 9.55 -2.25 -4.60
C LEU A 170 9.35 -3.72 -4.95
N GLU A 171 10.39 -4.52 -4.80
CA GLU A 171 10.29 -5.97 -4.87
C GLU A 171 9.75 -6.51 -3.53
N LEU A 172 8.43 -6.58 -3.41
CA LEU A 172 7.78 -7.14 -2.21
C LEU A 172 7.68 -8.68 -2.28
N GLY A 173 8.22 -9.30 -3.33
CA GLY A 173 8.14 -10.72 -3.60
C GLY A 173 6.75 -11.20 -4.01
N LYS A 174 6.61 -12.50 -4.30
CA LYS A 174 5.30 -13.12 -4.45
C LYS A 174 4.86 -13.61 -3.08
N PHE A 175 3.63 -13.37 -2.71
CA PHE A 175 3.06 -13.72 -1.41
C PHE A 175 3.26 -15.20 -1.03
N GLU A 176 3.30 -16.08 -2.04
CA GLU A 176 3.50 -17.53 -1.87
C GLU A 176 4.97 -17.94 -1.68
N ASP A 177 5.89 -17.13 -2.20
CA ASP A 177 7.33 -17.43 -2.23
C ASP A 177 8.14 -16.61 -1.21
N ASN A 178 7.50 -15.67 -0.50
CA ASN A 178 8.21 -14.77 0.40
C ASN A 178 8.70 -15.47 1.65
N THR A 179 10.00 -15.39 1.87
CA THR A 179 10.64 -15.83 3.09
C THR A 179 10.50 -14.81 4.22
N ILE A 180 10.10 -13.57 3.90
CA ILE A 180 9.85 -12.46 4.84
C ILE A 180 8.44 -11.91 4.63
N ASP A 181 7.87 -11.34 5.68
CA ASP A 181 6.73 -10.44 5.57
C ASP A 181 7.22 -9.07 5.07
N ALA A 182 7.35 -8.93 3.75
CA ALA A 182 7.92 -7.73 3.15
C ALA A 182 7.12 -6.45 3.47
N PHE A 183 5.81 -6.57 3.68
CA PHE A 183 4.99 -5.44 4.10
C PHE A 183 5.26 -5.07 5.56
N GLY A 184 5.24 -6.04 6.47
CA GLY A 184 5.56 -5.85 7.89
C GLY A 184 6.96 -5.32 8.08
N ASP A 185 7.96 -5.89 7.40
CA ASP A 185 9.35 -5.42 7.44
C ASP A 185 9.50 -3.98 6.90
N ALA A 186 8.78 -3.62 5.83
CA ALA A 186 8.77 -2.25 5.30
C ALA A 186 8.13 -1.26 6.28
N TYR A 187 7.04 -1.68 6.92
CA TYR A 187 6.35 -0.89 7.94
C TYR A 187 7.27 -0.64 9.15
N GLU A 188 7.86 -1.69 9.72
CA GLU A 188 8.77 -1.58 10.86
C GLU A 188 9.99 -0.70 10.54
N TYR A 189 10.57 -0.88 9.36
CA TYR A 189 11.70 -0.06 8.92
C TYR A 189 11.34 1.42 8.82
N LEU A 190 10.19 1.74 8.22
CA LEU A 190 9.69 3.12 8.15
C LEU A 190 9.44 3.71 9.54
N MET A 191 8.82 2.94 10.44
CA MET A 191 8.60 3.37 11.82
C MET A 191 9.91 3.68 12.53
N THR A 192 10.91 2.79 12.40
CA THR A 192 12.24 2.97 13.02
C THR A 192 12.98 4.17 12.43
N MET A 193 12.97 4.33 11.10
CA MET A 193 13.65 5.42 10.41
C MET A 193 13.10 6.80 10.83
N TYR A 194 11.79 6.90 11.08
CA TYR A 194 11.14 8.15 11.48
C TYR A 194 11.07 8.36 13.00
N ALA A 195 11.10 7.30 13.82
CA ALA A 195 11.17 7.42 15.26
C ALA A 195 12.46 8.16 15.72
N GLY A 196 13.57 7.93 15.02
CA GLY A 196 14.84 8.64 15.27
C GLY A 196 14.77 10.15 15.01
N ASN A 197 13.82 10.62 14.20
CA ASN A 197 13.59 12.04 13.91
C ASN A 197 12.48 12.67 14.79
N ALA A 198 11.74 11.86 15.54
CA ALA A 198 10.61 12.29 16.38
C ALA A 198 11.01 13.07 17.63
N GLY A 199 12.29 13.32 17.88
CA GLY A 199 12.78 14.15 18.98
C GLY A 199 12.24 15.60 18.99
N LYS A 200 11.38 15.95 18.01
CA LYS A 200 10.68 17.25 17.94
C LYS A 200 9.15 17.17 18.03
N SER A 201 8.56 15.97 18.01
CA SER A 201 7.09 15.81 18.13
C SER A 201 6.83 14.74 19.20
N GLY A 202 6.47 15.18 20.40
CA GLY A 202 6.34 14.32 21.56
C GLY A 202 5.27 13.25 21.40
N GLY A 203 5.61 12.00 21.69
CA GLY A 203 4.69 11.03 22.25
C GLY A 203 4.46 9.72 21.53
N GLU A 204 4.93 9.47 20.33
CA GLU A 204 4.83 8.13 19.73
C GLU A 204 6.11 7.34 20.00
N PHE A 205 6.06 6.39 20.93
CA PHE A 205 7.15 5.48 21.23
C PHE A 205 6.89 4.13 20.56
N PHE A 206 7.78 3.75 19.69
CA PHE A 206 7.85 2.40 19.14
C PHE A 206 8.60 1.50 20.13
N THR A 207 8.03 0.33 20.47
CA THR A 207 8.74 -0.66 21.27
C THR A 207 9.81 -1.32 20.40
N PRO A 208 11.11 -1.22 20.73
CA PRO A 208 12.15 -1.89 19.96
C PRO A 208 11.90 -3.40 19.86
N GLN A 209 12.24 -3.99 18.70
CA GLN A 209 11.99 -5.41 18.43
C GLN A 209 12.60 -6.32 19.49
N GLU A 210 13.82 -5.98 19.96
CA GLU A 210 14.53 -6.74 21.01
C GLU A 210 13.75 -6.76 22.35
N VAL A 211 13.02 -5.68 22.64
CA VAL A 211 12.18 -5.60 23.85
C VAL A 211 10.90 -6.42 23.64
N SER A 212 10.29 -6.34 22.45
CA SER A 212 9.11 -7.16 22.13
C SER A 212 9.42 -8.65 22.16
N GLU A 213 10.58 -9.08 21.62
CA GLU A 213 11.04 -10.47 21.67
C GLU A 213 11.32 -10.93 23.12
N LEU A 214 11.83 -10.03 23.96
CA LEU A 214 12.08 -10.35 25.38
C LEU A 214 10.76 -10.52 26.13
N LEU A 215 9.74 -9.73 25.82
CA LEU A 215 8.42 -9.81 26.48
C LEU A 215 7.59 -11.01 26.00
N ALA A 216 7.87 -11.52 24.80
CA ALA A 216 7.18 -12.68 24.22
C ALA A 216 7.76 -14.05 24.66
N LYS A 217 8.89 -14.09 25.33
CA LYS A 217 9.56 -15.25 25.92
C LYS A 217 9.15 -15.48 27.37
#